data_ab221c05e23fd28f2bffb64a8e1e7ea5
#
_entry.id   ab221c05e23fd28f2bffb64a8e1e7ea5
#
_cell.length_a   1.000
_cell.length_b   1.000
_cell.length_c   1.000
_cell.angle_alpha   90.00
_cell.angle_beta   90.00
_cell.angle_gamma   90.00
#
_symmetry.space_group_name_H-M   'P 1'
#
loop_
_entity.id
_entity.type
_entity.pdbx_description
1 polymer ?
#
loop_
_entity_poly.entity_id
_entity_poly.type
_entity_poly.pdbx_seq_one_letter_code
_entity_poly.pdbx_strand_id
1 'polypeptide(L)'
;VWGGDWNQALEGTDYVGTRAGRAAITDLLEASRLSLPTRSLGSATPGHRSIDHIAVPMTWDVLAAWRIPAEVRGRRLSDHDAYVVSIKD
;
A
#
# COMPACT_ATOMS: atom_id res chain seq x y z
N VAL A 1 4.60 12.69 3.79
CA VAL A 1 4.22 11.59 2.88
C VAL A 1 5.41 10.65 2.70
N TRP A 2 5.16 9.37 2.81
CA TRP A 2 6.15 8.34 2.64
C TRP A 2 5.59 7.24 1.74
N GLY A 3 6.20 7.00 0.60
CA GLY A 3 5.68 6.03 -0.36
C GLY A 3 6.78 5.25 -1.07
N GLY A 4 6.42 4.11 -1.62
CA GLY A 4 7.28 3.26 -2.41
C GLY A 4 6.98 1.78 -2.26
N ASP A 5 7.87 0.95 -2.80
CA ASP A 5 7.85 -0.49 -2.62
C ASP A 5 8.53 -0.84 -1.29
N TRP A 6 7.73 -1.32 -0.33
CA TRP A 6 8.23 -1.68 0.99
C TRP A 6 8.50 -3.18 1.12
N ASN A 7 8.19 -3.95 0.10
CA ASN A 7 8.29 -5.41 0.11
C ASN A 7 7.58 -6.07 1.30
N GLN A 8 6.52 -5.42 1.81
CA GLN A 8 5.81 -5.87 3.00
C GLN A 8 4.33 -5.57 2.86
N ALA A 9 3.50 -6.62 2.90
CA ALA A 9 2.07 -6.47 3.09
C ALA A 9 1.79 -6.20 4.57
N LEU A 10 0.88 -5.27 4.86
CA LEU A 10 0.57 -4.87 6.24
C LEU A 10 -0.81 -5.35 6.69
N GLU A 11 -1.48 -6.14 5.88
CA GLU A 11 -2.78 -6.70 6.17
C GLU A 11 -2.92 -8.06 5.48
N GLY A 12 -3.87 -8.86 5.95
CA GLY A 12 -4.12 -10.19 5.39
C GLY A 12 -3.29 -11.28 6.05
N THR A 13 -3.61 -12.54 5.74
CA THR A 13 -2.95 -13.72 6.31
C THR A 13 -1.92 -14.34 5.37
N ASP A 14 -2.16 -14.18 4.06
CA ASP A 14 -1.25 -14.65 3.02
C ASP A 14 -0.54 -13.44 2.43
N TYR A 15 0.67 -13.16 2.88
CA TYR A 15 1.35 -11.91 2.57
C TYR A 15 2.83 -12.08 2.31
N VAL A 16 3.33 -11.14 1.51
CA VAL A 16 4.76 -10.97 1.26
C VAL A 16 5.40 -10.26 2.44
N GLY A 17 6.62 -10.62 2.76
CA GLY A 17 7.36 -10.05 3.86
C GLY A 17 7.36 -10.94 5.10
N THR A 18 7.70 -10.38 6.23
CA THR A 18 7.81 -11.09 7.50
C THR A 18 6.87 -10.51 8.54
N ARG A 19 6.51 -11.32 9.53
CA ARG A 19 5.74 -10.86 10.67
C ARG A 19 6.45 -9.75 11.44
N ALA A 20 7.77 -9.91 11.64
CA ALA A 20 8.58 -8.90 12.31
C ALA A 20 8.65 -7.59 11.51
N GLY A 21 8.77 -7.67 10.18
CA GLY A 21 8.75 -6.50 9.30
C GLY A 21 7.41 -5.78 9.36
N ARG A 22 6.31 -6.52 9.34
CA ARG A 22 4.96 -5.95 9.49
C ARG A 22 4.83 -5.19 10.81
N ALA A 23 5.24 -5.79 11.91
CA ALA A 23 5.16 -5.17 13.23
C ALA A 23 6.02 -3.90 13.30
N ALA A 24 7.24 -3.94 12.78
CA ALA A 24 8.14 -2.80 12.79
C ALA A 24 7.59 -1.61 12.00
N ILE A 25 7.03 -1.86 10.82
CA ILE A 25 6.43 -0.81 10.00
C ILE A 25 5.17 -0.26 10.67
N THR A 26 4.32 -1.12 11.23
CA THR A 26 3.12 -0.70 11.95
C THR A 26 3.48 0.22 13.11
N ASP A 27 4.48 -0.14 13.91
CA ASP A 27 4.94 0.68 15.01
C ASP A 27 5.51 2.02 14.55
N LEU A 28 6.25 2.02 13.45
CA LEU A 28 6.80 3.24 12.87
C LEU A 28 5.70 4.19 12.38
N LEU A 29 4.68 3.65 11.72
CA LEU A 29 3.53 4.45 11.26
C LEU A 29 2.81 5.10 12.44
N GLU A 30 2.57 4.36 13.51
CA GLU A 30 1.94 4.89 14.72
C GLU A 30 2.79 5.98 15.38
N ALA A 31 4.09 5.71 15.58
CA ALA A 31 5.01 6.67 16.18
C ALA A 31 5.14 7.95 15.35
N SER A 32 5.07 7.84 14.04
CA SER A 32 5.17 8.97 13.10
C SER A 32 3.84 9.64 12.82
N ARG A 33 2.74 9.15 13.39
CA ARG A 33 1.36 9.62 13.16
C ARG A 33 1.01 9.65 11.68
N LEU A 34 1.31 8.56 11.00
CA LEU A 34 0.96 8.33 9.61
C LEU A 34 -0.17 7.31 9.49
N SER A 35 -1.11 7.58 8.59
CA SER A 35 -2.10 6.60 8.16
C SER A 35 -1.64 5.93 6.88
N LEU A 36 -2.18 4.73 6.62
CA LEU A 36 -1.81 3.96 5.44
C LEU A 36 -3.06 3.60 4.62
N PRO A 37 -3.51 4.52 3.75
CA PRO A 37 -4.71 4.28 2.94
C PRO A 37 -4.61 3.10 1.98
N THR A 38 -3.39 2.70 1.61
CA THR A 38 -3.16 1.59 0.68
C THR A 38 -3.11 0.22 1.36
N ARG A 39 -3.23 0.16 2.68
CA ARG A 39 -3.05 -1.07 3.49
C ARG A 39 -3.85 -2.26 2.98
N SER A 40 -5.12 -2.06 2.68
CA SER A 40 -6.05 -3.13 2.32
C SER A 40 -6.21 -3.36 0.82
N LEU A 41 -5.50 -2.60 0.00
CA LEU A 41 -5.58 -2.77 -1.45
C LEU A 41 -4.89 -4.07 -1.89
N GLY A 42 -5.39 -4.63 -2.98
CA GLY A 42 -4.78 -5.80 -3.60
C GLY A 42 -3.48 -5.49 -4.33
N SER A 43 -2.86 -6.51 -4.88
CA SER A 43 -1.66 -6.39 -5.71
C SER A 43 -1.88 -7.00 -7.10
N ALA A 44 -0.86 -6.94 -7.94
CA ALA A 44 -0.86 -7.60 -9.24
C ALA A 44 -1.00 -9.13 -9.10
N THR A 45 -0.61 -9.69 -7.96
CA THR A 45 -0.78 -11.10 -7.65
C THR A 45 -2.13 -11.33 -6.98
N PRO A 46 -3.07 -12.07 -7.62
CA PRO A 46 -4.38 -12.34 -7.02
C PRO A 46 -4.27 -12.97 -5.63
N GLY A 47 -5.10 -12.52 -4.69
CA GLY A 47 -5.13 -13.00 -3.32
C GLY A 47 -4.09 -12.39 -2.38
N HIS A 48 -3.15 -11.63 -2.91
CA HIS A 48 -2.13 -10.93 -2.11
C HIS A 48 -2.49 -9.45 -1.93
N ARG A 49 -2.18 -8.92 -0.75
CA ARG A 49 -2.30 -7.48 -0.48
C ARG A 49 -1.10 -6.74 -1.04
N SER A 50 -1.26 -5.43 -1.20
CA SER A 50 -0.21 -4.57 -1.72
C SER A 50 1.04 -4.58 -0.85
N ILE A 51 2.20 -4.51 -1.50
CA ILE A 51 3.50 -4.26 -0.89
C ILE A 51 4.05 -2.89 -1.27
N ASP A 52 3.33 -2.19 -2.15
CA ASP A 52 3.59 -0.80 -2.53
C ASP A 52 2.64 0.08 -1.73
N HIS A 53 3.18 1.04 -1.03
CA HIS A 53 2.40 1.81 -0.06
C HIS A 53 2.61 3.30 -0.18
N ILE A 54 1.57 4.03 0.24
CA ILE A 54 1.60 5.48 0.40
C ILE A 54 1.05 5.81 1.78
N ALA A 55 1.91 6.32 2.64
CA ALA A 55 1.54 6.79 3.97
C ALA A 55 1.40 8.31 3.96
N VAL A 56 0.37 8.81 4.62
CA VAL A 56 0.08 10.25 4.72
C VAL A 56 -0.14 10.62 6.19
N PRO A 57 0.05 11.91 6.56
CA PRO A 57 -0.25 12.34 7.93
C PRO A 57 -1.67 11.94 8.35
N MET A 58 -1.82 11.47 9.58
CA MET A 58 -3.14 11.08 10.12
C MET A 58 -4.16 12.23 10.10
N THR A 59 -3.68 13.47 10.11
CA THR A 59 -4.53 14.66 10.08
C THR A 59 -5.06 15.00 8.69
N TRP A 60 -4.56 14.36 7.65
CA TRP A 60 -5.04 14.59 6.29
C TRP A 60 -6.32 13.80 6.04
N ASP A 61 -7.28 14.43 5.36
CA ASP A 61 -8.53 13.78 4.95
C ASP A 61 -8.28 12.96 3.68
N VAL A 62 -8.31 11.65 3.82
CA VAL A 62 -8.21 10.74 2.69
C VAL A 62 -9.61 10.55 2.10
N LEU A 63 -9.78 10.92 0.84
CA LEU A 63 -11.05 10.78 0.13
C LEU A 63 -11.20 9.40 -0.50
N ALA A 64 -10.11 8.86 -1.04
CA ALA A 64 -10.11 7.56 -1.69
C ALA A 64 -8.68 7.03 -1.84
N ALA A 65 -8.57 5.72 -1.96
CA ALA A 65 -7.33 5.05 -2.32
C ALA A 65 -7.68 3.89 -3.26
N TRP A 66 -6.93 3.73 -4.35
CA TRP A 66 -7.20 2.65 -5.30
C TRP A 66 -5.95 2.21 -6.04
N ARG A 67 -6.06 1.02 -6.62
CA ARG A 67 -5.03 0.42 -7.44
C ARG A 67 -5.38 0.59 -8.93
N ILE A 68 -4.38 0.88 -9.74
CA ILE A 68 -4.51 0.90 -11.19
C ILE A 68 -3.64 -0.23 -11.75
N PRO A 69 -4.22 -1.27 -12.36
CA PRO A 69 -3.43 -2.34 -12.97
C PRO A 69 -2.49 -1.81 -14.06
N ALA A 70 -1.23 -2.24 -14.00
CA ALA A 70 -0.23 -1.86 -14.99
C ALA A 70 -0.35 -2.77 -16.24
N GLU A 71 -1.53 -2.71 -16.87
CA GLU A 71 -1.87 -3.53 -18.04
C GLU A 71 -2.45 -2.68 -19.15
N VAL A 72 -2.09 -3.04 -20.38
CA VAL A 72 -2.71 -2.51 -21.58
C VAL A 72 -3.08 -3.69 -22.47
N ARG A 73 -4.37 -3.82 -22.81
CA ARG A 73 -4.89 -4.87 -23.69
C ARG A 73 -4.49 -6.28 -23.24
N GLY A 74 -4.58 -6.54 -21.93
CA GLY A 74 -4.21 -7.82 -21.33
C GLY A 74 -2.73 -8.08 -21.18
N ARG A 75 -1.89 -7.09 -21.54
CA ARG A 75 -0.43 -7.21 -21.47
C ARG A 75 0.10 -6.43 -20.29
N ARG A 76 0.90 -7.09 -19.44
CA ARG A 76 1.55 -6.45 -18.29
C ARG A 76 2.66 -5.52 -18.77
N LEU A 77 2.68 -4.30 -18.23
CA LEU A 77 3.73 -3.31 -18.46
C LEU A 77 4.77 -3.29 -17.34
N SER A 78 4.40 -3.77 -16.15
CA SER A 78 5.25 -3.85 -14.98
C SER A 78 4.76 -4.99 -14.10
N ASP A 79 5.62 -5.54 -13.25
CA ASP A 79 5.25 -6.50 -12.22
C ASP A 79 4.58 -5.84 -11.00
N HIS A 80 4.62 -4.51 -10.92
CA HIS A 80 3.89 -3.72 -9.94
C HIS A 80 2.76 -2.92 -10.60
N ASP A 81 1.66 -2.77 -9.87
CA ASP A 81 0.59 -1.87 -10.26
C ASP A 81 0.82 -0.47 -9.70
N ALA A 82 0.08 0.51 -10.20
CA ALA A 82 0.11 1.86 -9.65
C ALA A 82 -0.88 2.00 -8.49
N TYR A 83 -0.56 2.86 -7.54
CA TYR A 83 -1.42 3.15 -6.40
C TYR A 83 -1.64 4.64 -6.28
N VAL A 84 -2.85 5.03 -5.98
CA VAL A 84 -3.26 6.44 -5.91
C VAL A 84 -3.99 6.67 -4.59
N VAL A 85 -3.66 7.76 -3.94
CA VAL A 85 -4.37 8.25 -2.77
C VAL A 85 -4.86 9.66 -3.08
N SER A 86 -6.15 9.88 -2.96
CA SER A 86 -6.76 11.20 -3.11
C SER A 86 -7.00 11.79 -1.73
N ILE A 87 -6.57 13.01 -1.55
CA ILE A 87 -6.74 13.74 -0.29
C ILE A 87 -7.55 15.01 -0.52
N LYS A 88 -8.22 15.48 0.53
CA LYS A 88 -8.90 16.75 0.51
C LYS A 88 -7.90 17.88 0.74
N ASP A 89 -7.99 18.86 -0.09
CA ASP A 89 -7.17 20.07 -0.02
C ASP A 89 -7.62 21.00 1.12
#